data_3de604c1de4f0321f1b1e84aed3d9079
#
_entry.id   3de604c1de4f0321f1b1e84aed3d9079
#
_cell.length_a   1.000
_cell.length_b   1.000
_cell.length_c   1.000
_cell.angle_alpha   90.00
_cell.angle_beta   90.00
_cell.angle_gamma   90.00
#
_symmetry.space_group_name_H-M   'P 1'
#
loop_
_entity.id
_entity.type
_entity.pdbx_description
1 polymer ?
#
loop_
_entity_poly.entity_id
_entity_poly.type
_entity_poly.pdbx_seq_one_letter_code
_entity_poly.pdbx_strand_id
1 'polypeptide(L)'
;MEQRAYQATKDELSEINKCAIEEIDSYLSEVGSPVLLLLQAHLYSENLLERYIVTELPKGKKLIEKGRLTYFQKVQVAGAIGVMDNNLLSSLVEFNKARNNLAHNLNHEFTREQLKKFSLPLGDVSAEFTERANGCLAEELRLTINHLVSRLAGYTITIEKLSGKYS
;
A
#
# COMPACT_ATOMS: atom_id res chain seq x y z
N MET A 1 12.47 11.05 -21.93
CA MET A 1 12.70 9.77 -21.23
C MET A 1 11.71 8.77 -21.82
N GLU A 2 12.21 7.78 -22.53
CA GLU A 2 11.39 6.69 -23.06
C GLU A 2 10.76 5.94 -21.87
N GLN A 3 9.43 5.85 -21.87
CA GLN A 3 8.72 4.96 -20.97
C GLN A 3 9.20 3.54 -21.27
N ARG A 4 10.00 2.96 -20.37
CA ARG A 4 10.30 1.53 -20.41
C ARG A 4 9.02 0.79 -20.08
N ALA A 5 8.24 0.45 -21.11
CA ALA A 5 7.15 -0.49 -20.98
C ALA A 5 7.79 -1.87 -20.72
N TYR A 6 7.85 -2.26 -19.45
CA TYR A 6 8.23 -3.60 -19.06
C TYR A 6 7.02 -4.52 -19.19
N GLN A 7 7.13 -5.49 -20.05
CA GLN A 7 6.21 -6.62 -20.10
C GLN A 7 6.86 -7.79 -19.37
N ALA A 8 6.51 -7.95 -18.07
CA ALA A 8 6.89 -9.13 -17.31
C ALA A 8 6.30 -10.38 -17.96
N THR A 9 7.07 -11.45 -18.04
CA THR A 9 6.56 -12.75 -18.43
C THR A 9 5.55 -13.27 -17.39
N LYS A 10 4.70 -14.23 -17.77
CA LYS A 10 3.71 -14.80 -16.85
C LYS A 10 4.36 -15.45 -15.62
N ASP A 11 5.55 -16.03 -15.79
CA ASP A 11 6.29 -16.68 -14.71
C ASP A 11 6.89 -15.64 -13.76
N GLU A 12 7.46 -14.53 -14.29
CA GLU A 12 7.96 -13.41 -13.47
C GLU A 12 6.84 -12.73 -12.67
N LEU A 13 5.65 -12.54 -13.25
CA LEU A 13 4.49 -12.02 -12.54
C LEU A 13 4.02 -12.96 -11.43
N SER A 14 4.05 -14.27 -11.67
CA SER A 14 3.71 -15.27 -10.65
C SER A 14 4.67 -15.23 -9.48
N GLU A 15 5.97 -15.11 -9.76
CA GLU A 15 7.01 -15.00 -8.73
C GLU A 15 6.92 -13.70 -7.93
N ILE A 16 6.68 -12.56 -8.60
CA ILE A 16 6.46 -11.28 -7.95
C ILE A 16 5.25 -11.35 -7.00
N ASN A 17 4.15 -11.92 -7.44
CA ASN A 17 2.95 -12.07 -6.62
C ASN A 17 3.21 -12.98 -5.41
N LYS A 18 3.94 -14.08 -5.58
CA LYS A 18 4.31 -14.97 -4.48
C LYS A 18 5.16 -14.25 -3.44
N CYS A 19 6.21 -13.56 -3.87
CA CYS A 19 7.07 -12.77 -2.97
C CYS A 19 6.27 -11.68 -2.23
N ALA A 20 5.36 -10.98 -2.92
CA ALA A 20 4.52 -9.97 -2.31
C ALA A 20 3.59 -10.56 -1.23
N ILE A 21 2.98 -11.72 -1.49
CA ILE A 21 2.12 -12.42 -0.54
C ILE A 21 2.92 -12.85 0.69
N GLU A 22 4.07 -13.52 0.51
CA GLU A 22 4.93 -13.97 1.60
C GLU A 22 5.41 -12.79 2.47
N GLU A 23 5.78 -11.67 1.85
CA GLU A 23 6.18 -10.46 2.57
C GLU A 23 5.01 -9.86 3.35
N ILE A 24 3.83 -9.74 2.76
CA ILE A 24 2.62 -9.24 3.42
C ILE A 24 2.22 -10.13 4.60
N ASP A 25 2.20 -11.44 4.42
CA ASP A 25 1.86 -12.39 5.48
C ASP A 25 2.82 -12.29 6.66
N SER A 26 4.11 -12.02 6.41
CA SER A 26 5.09 -11.80 7.50
C SER A 26 4.81 -10.55 8.34
N TYR A 27 4.23 -9.51 7.73
CA TYR A 27 3.93 -8.24 8.41
C TYR A 27 2.51 -8.15 8.97
N LEU A 28 1.53 -8.81 8.36
CA LEU A 28 0.11 -8.69 8.69
C LEU A 28 -0.50 -9.96 9.26
N SER A 29 0.31 -11.00 9.57
CA SER A 29 -0.18 -12.24 10.14
C SER A 29 -0.80 -12.05 11.52
N GLU A 30 -1.99 -12.66 11.73
CA GLU A 30 -2.68 -12.84 13.02
C GLU A 30 -2.99 -11.56 13.82
N VAL A 31 -3.47 -10.51 13.18
CA VAL A 31 -3.87 -9.31 13.91
C VAL A 31 -5.34 -9.40 14.32
N GLY A 32 -5.60 -9.66 15.59
CA GLY A 32 -6.96 -9.78 16.15
C GLY A 32 -7.72 -8.44 16.28
N SER A 33 -7.03 -7.30 16.14
CA SER A 33 -7.63 -5.96 16.28
C SER A 33 -7.59 -5.17 14.97
N PRO A 34 -8.74 -4.63 14.51
CA PRO A 34 -8.79 -3.74 13.33
C PRO A 34 -7.83 -2.55 13.41
N VAL A 35 -7.68 -1.98 14.61
CA VAL A 35 -6.77 -0.85 14.86
C VAL A 35 -5.32 -1.26 14.66
N LEU A 36 -4.93 -2.40 15.24
CA LEU A 36 -3.57 -2.92 15.12
C LEU A 36 -3.24 -3.29 13.68
N LEU A 37 -4.18 -3.93 12.97
CA LEU A 37 -4.05 -4.24 11.54
C LEU A 37 -3.78 -2.97 10.72
N LEU A 38 -4.57 -1.92 10.96
CA LEU A 38 -4.42 -0.65 10.24
C LEU A 38 -3.07 0.01 10.53
N LEU A 39 -2.59 -0.03 11.77
CA LEU A 39 -1.28 0.51 12.15
C LEU A 39 -0.12 -0.27 11.52
N GLN A 40 -0.16 -1.61 11.57
CA GLN A 40 0.87 -2.45 10.95
C GLN A 40 0.90 -2.28 9.43
N ALA A 41 -0.25 -2.29 8.79
CA ALA A 41 -0.36 -2.08 7.36
C ALA A 41 0.15 -0.69 6.95
N HIS A 42 -0.09 0.33 7.78
CA HIS A 42 0.43 1.67 7.52
C HIS A 42 1.97 1.71 7.58
N LEU A 43 2.58 1.10 8.60
CA LEU A 43 4.04 1.02 8.71
C LEU A 43 4.64 0.24 7.53
N TYR A 44 4.03 -0.87 7.15
CA TYR A 44 4.51 -1.65 6.02
C TYR A 44 4.35 -0.90 4.69
N SER A 45 3.22 -0.25 4.46
CA SER A 45 3.02 0.57 3.25
C SER A 45 3.97 1.76 3.19
N GLU A 46 4.34 2.34 4.33
CA GLU A 46 5.35 3.39 4.41
C GLU A 46 6.73 2.88 3.99
N ASN A 47 7.12 1.69 4.45
CA ASN A 47 8.36 1.02 4.03
C ASN A 47 8.37 0.75 2.50
N LEU A 48 7.27 0.25 1.95
CA LEU A 48 7.14 0.02 0.51
C LEU A 48 7.28 1.32 -0.30
N LEU A 49 6.67 2.42 0.14
CA LEU A 49 6.81 3.74 -0.51
C LEU A 49 8.27 4.22 -0.47
N GLU A 50 8.97 4.04 0.65
CA GLU A 50 10.39 4.39 0.77
C GLU A 50 11.25 3.58 -0.20
N ARG A 51 11.07 2.25 -0.23
CA ARG A 51 11.77 1.35 -1.15
C ARG A 51 11.53 1.75 -2.60
N TYR A 52 10.28 2.03 -2.96
CA TYR A 52 9.89 2.51 -4.30
C TYR A 52 10.64 3.80 -4.66
N ILE A 53 10.61 4.82 -3.79
CA ILE A 53 11.28 6.11 -4.01
C ILE A 53 12.79 5.94 -4.14
N VAL A 54 13.40 5.11 -3.27
CA VAL A 54 14.84 4.82 -3.30
C VAL A 54 15.26 4.15 -4.60
N THR A 55 14.39 3.31 -5.15
CA THR A 55 14.69 2.57 -6.37
C THR A 55 14.53 3.42 -7.61
N GLU A 56 13.49 4.22 -7.69
CA GLU A 56 13.15 5.02 -8.87
C GLU A 56 13.95 6.32 -8.98
N LEU A 57 14.30 6.94 -7.86
CA LEU A 57 14.98 8.23 -7.91
C LEU A 57 16.51 8.08 -7.75
N PRO A 58 17.33 8.70 -8.60
CA PRO A 58 18.79 8.65 -8.49
C PRO A 58 19.35 9.11 -7.15
N LYS A 59 18.62 9.97 -6.44
CA LYS A 59 18.96 10.45 -5.08
C LYS A 59 17.89 10.08 -4.05
N GLY A 60 17.08 9.06 -4.32
CA GLY A 60 15.98 8.63 -3.47
C GLY A 60 16.42 8.29 -2.06
N LYS A 61 17.51 7.54 -1.90
CA LYS A 61 18.09 7.23 -0.58
C LYS A 61 18.39 8.49 0.24
N LYS A 62 19.04 9.50 -0.36
CA LYS A 62 19.34 10.77 0.32
C LYS A 62 18.07 11.53 0.67
N LEU A 63 17.05 11.47 -0.20
CA LEU A 63 15.76 12.11 0.05
C LEU A 63 15.03 11.48 1.24
N ILE A 64 15.00 10.16 1.34
CA ILE A 64 14.37 9.47 2.47
C ILE A 64 15.14 9.72 3.78
N GLU A 65 16.46 9.53 3.79
CA GLU A 65 17.28 9.65 5.01
C GLU A 65 17.33 11.07 5.58
N LYS A 66 17.33 12.09 4.71
CA LYS A 66 17.53 13.50 5.11
C LYS A 66 16.29 14.37 4.99
N GLY A 67 15.32 13.96 4.16
CA GLY A 67 14.14 14.77 3.85
C GLY A 67 13.09 14.75 4.95
N ARG A 68 13.11 13.78 5.87
CA ARG A 68 12.11 13.60 6.93
C ARG A 68 10.68 13.68 6.40
N LEU A 69 10.44 13.05 5.24
CA LEU A 69 9.14 13.10 4.57
C LEU A 69 8.07 12.43 5.43
N THR A 70 6.93 13.10 5.55
CA THR A 70 5.72 12.47 6.08
C THR A 70 5.19 11.42 5.10
N TYR A 71 4.35 10.51 5.59
CA TYR A 71 3.68 9.52 4.73
C TYR A 71 3.00 10.17 3.52
N PHE A 72 2.24 11.25 3.74
CA PHE A 72 1.58 11.98 2.67
C PHE A 72 2.56 12.50 1.62
N GLN A 73 3.69 13.08 2.05
CA GLN A 73 4.72 13.55 1.12
C GLN A 73 5.38 12.41 0.34
N LYS A 74 5.57 11.24 0.95
CA LYS A 74 6.04 10.03 0.25
C LYS A 74 5.07 9.59 -0.84
N VAL A 75 3.75 9.62 -0.57
CA VAL A 75 2.71 9.33 -1.57
C VAL A 75 2.77 10.35 -2.71
N GLN A 76 2.95 11.65 -2.41
CA GLN A 76 3.07 12.68 -3.45
C GLN A 76 4.33 12.49 -4.32
N VAL A 77 5.46 12.13 -3.72
CA VAL A 77 6.70 11.83 -4.46
C VAL A 77 6.51 10.60 -5.34
N ALA A 78 5.90 9.52 -4.82
CA ALA A 78 5.58 8.33 -5.59
C ALA A 78 4.66 8.64 -6.78
N GLY A 79 3.67 9.49 -6.58
CA GLY A 79 2.79 9.98 -7.65
C GLY A 79 3.53 10.80 -8.72
N ALA A 80 4.46 11.65 -8.30
CA ALA A 80 5.28 12.46 -9.21
C ALA A 80 6.23 11.63 -10.08
N ILE A 81 6.61 10.43 -9.65
CA ILE A 81 7.37 9.46 -10.48
C ILE A 81 6.51 8.97 -11.65
N GLY A 82 5.19 8.90 -11.49
CA GLY A 82 4.23 8.73 -12.58
C GLY A 82 3.99 7.29 -13.03
N VAL A 83 4.45 6.27 -12.29
CA VAL A 83 4.23 4.85 -12.61
C VAL A 83 3.00 4.28 -11.89
N MET A 84 2.77 4.69 -10.64
CA MET A 84 1.61 4.23 -9.85
C MET A 84 0.31 4.87 -10.35
N ASP A 85 -0.76 4.08 -10.39
CA ASP A 85 -2.07 4.60 -10.78
C ASP A 85 -2.69 5.52 -9.71
N ASN A 86 -3.49 6.48 -10.18
CA ASN A 86 -4.09 7.51 -9.33
C ASN A 86 -5.07 6.94 -8.29
N ASN A 87 -5.71 5.81 -8.57
CA ASN A 87 -6.66 5.19 -7.65
C ASN A 87 -5.92 4.63 -6.42
N LEU A 88 -4.78 3.97 -6.65
CA LEU A 88 -3.91 3.51 -5.57
C LEU A 88 -3.41 4.68 -4.72
N LEU A 89 -2.89 5.74 -5.37
CA LEU A 89 -2.38 6.93 -4.67
C LEU A 89 -3.48 7.60 -3.83
N SER A 90 -4.68 7.75 -4.38
CA SER A 90 -5.84 8.31 -3.67
C SER A 90 -6.23 7.45 -2.46
N SER A 91 -6.23 6.12 -2.62
CA SER A 91 -6.50 5.19 -1.51
C SER A 91 -5.45 5.30 -0.41
N LEU A 92 -4.17 5.42 -0.75
CA LEU A 92 -3.08 5.59 0.24
C LEU A 92 -3.21 6.90 1.02
N VAL A 93 -3.63 8.00 0.36
CA VAL A 93 -3.89 9.28 1.04
C VAL A 93 -5.03 9.13 2.06
N GLU A 94 -6.15 8.54 1.68
CA GLU A 94 -7.30 8.35 2.58
C GLU A 94 -6.98 7.33 3.69
N PHE A 95 -6.22 6.28 3.40
CA PHE A 95 -5.72 5.32 4.37
C PHE A 95 -4.87 5.98 5.46
N ASN A 96 -3.96 6.89 5.07
CA ASN A 96 -3.17 7.70 6.00
C ASN A 96 -4.06 8.58 6.90
N LYS A 97 -5.13 9.19 6.35
CA LYS A 97 -6.08 9.98 7.15
C LYS A 97 -6.82 9.10 8.18
N ALA A 98 -7.26 7.91 7.78
CA ALA A 98 -7.91 6.95 8.69
C ALA A 98 -6.98 6.57 9.85
N ARG A 99 -5.71 6.25 9.56
CA ARG A 99 -4.70 5.95 10.58
C ARG A 99 -4.47 7.14 11.52
N ASN A 100 -4.34 8.35 11.00
CA ASN A 100 -4.10 9.54 11.82
C ASN A 100 -5.28 9.84 12.75
N ASN A 101 -6.50 9.67 12.28
CA ASN A 101 -7.71 9.84 13.11
C ASN A 101 -7.72 8.86 14.31
N LEU A 102 -7.31 7.61 14.10
CA LEU A 102 -7.19 6.63 15.18
C LEU A 102 -6.07 6.98 16.16
N ALA A 103 -4.94 7.49 15.69
CA ALA A 103 -3.81 7.86 16.53
C ALA A 103 -4.10 9.05 17.45
N HIS A 104 -4.97 9.97 17.03
CA HIS A 104 -5.33 11.15 17.81
C HIS A 104 -6.48 10.94 18.79
N ASN A 105 -7.26 9.87 18.63
CA ASN A 105 -8.43 9.57 19.46
C ASN A 105 -8.38 8.13 19.98
N LEU A 106 -7.81 7.92 21.15
CA LEU A 106 -7.67 6.60 21.78
C LEU A 106 -9.00 5.86 22.00
N ASN A 107 -10.11 6.61 22.06
CA ASN A 107 -11.47 6.06 22.20
C ASN A 107 -12.23 6.01 20.86
N HIS A 108 -11.53 6.22 19.74
CA HIS A 108 -12.18 6.23 18.42
C HIS A 108 -12.36 4.81 17.91
N GLU A 109 -13.59 4.43 17.65
CA GLU A 109 -13.90 3.19 16.96
C GLU A 109 -13.74 3.41 15.45
N PHE A 110 -13.08 2.46 14.79
CA PHE A 110 -12.97 2.47 13.34
C PHE A 110 -14.34 2.23 12.69
N THR A 111 -14.76 3.11 11.79
CA THR A 111 -16.09 3.07 11.19
C THR A 111 -16.08 2.62 9.74
N ARG A 112 -17.21 2.07 9.28
CA ARG A 112 -17.41 1.72 7.87
C ARG A 112 -17.32 2.93 6.94
N GLU A 113 -17.68 4.12 7.40
CA GLU A 113 -17.53 5.35 6.63
C GLU A 113 -16.05 5.67 6.37
N GLN A 114 -15.20 5.48 7.37
CA GLN A 114 -13.74 5.64 7.21
C GLN A 114 -13.16 4.60 6.26
N LEU A 115 -13.60 3.34 6.35
CA LEU A 115 -13.20 2.29 5.42
C LEU A 115 -13.56 2.66 3.99
N LYS A 116 -14.78 3.09 3.73
CA LYS A 116 -15.25 3.48 2.40
C LYS A 116 -14.41 4.57 1.77
N LYS A 117 -13.89 5.53 2.52
CA LYS A 117 -13.08 6.63 1.97
C LYS A 117 -11.83 6.13 1.26
N PHE A 118 -11.16 5.09 1.76
CA PHE A 118 -9.97 4.55 1.10
C PHE A 118 -10.22 3.28 0.28
N SER A 119 -11.38 2.63 0.41
CA SER A 119 -11.75 1.50 -0.44
C SER A 119 -12.37 1.93 -1.76
N LEU A 120 -13.20 2.98 -1.78
CA LEU A 120 -13.89 3.46 -2.99
C LEU A 120 -12.94 3.77 -4.16
N PRO A 121 -11.78 4.43 -3.97
CA PRO A 121 -10.85 4.66 -5.07
C PRO A 121 -10.29 3.38 -5.69
N LEU A 122 -10.39 2.21 -5.01
CA LEU A 122 -9.95 0.92 -5.56
C LEU A 122 -10.91 0.38 -6.62
N GLY A 123 -12.08 1.01 -6.81
CA GLY A 123 -13.05 0.66 -7.84
C GLY A 123 -13.96 -0.52 -7.45
N ASP A 124 -14.34 -1.34 -8.43
CA ASP A 124 -15.34 -2.43 -8.29
C ASP A 124 -14.96 -3.46 -7.23
N VAL A 125 -13.68 -3.65 -6.97
CA VAL A 125 -13.18 -4.56 -5.93
C VAL A 125 -13.70 -4.18 -4.54
N SER A 126 -13.98 -2.89 -4.29
CA SER A 126 -14.56 -2.43 -3.02
C SER A 126 -15.94 -3.04 -2.76
N ALA A 127 -16.78 -3.14 -3.79
CA ALA A 127 -18.11 -3.76 -3.69
C ALA A 127 -17.99 -5.27 -3.42
N GLU A 128 -17.07 -5.95 -4.09
CA GLU A 128 -16.78 -7.37 -3.87
C GLU A 128 -16.35 -7.65 -2.41
N PHE A 129 -15.49 -6.78 -1.84
CA PHE A 129 -15.05 -6.94 -0.45
C PHE A 129 -16.20 -6.74 0.54
N THR A 130 -17.09 -5.77 0.29
CA THR A 130 -18.28 -5.55 1.12
C THR A 130 -19.20 -6.78 1.10
N GLU A 131 -19.40 -7.40 -0.07
CA GLU A 131 -20.20 -8.61 -0.20
C GLU A 131 -19.55 -9.80 0.50
N ARG A 132 -18.27 -10.06 0.26
CA ARG A 132 -17.51 -11.17 0.88
C ARG A 132 -17.44 -11.06 2.39
N ALA A 133 -17.33 -9.85 2.93
CA ALA A 133 -17.28 -9.60 4.37
C ALA A 133 -18.61 -9.87 5.09
N ASN A 134 -19.71 -10.02 4.34
CA ASN A 134 -21.03 -10.36 4.86
C ASN A 134 -21.42 -9.52 6.11
N GLY A 135 -21.20 -8.22 6.05
CA GLY A 135 -21.50 -7.27 7.13
C GLY A 135 -20.44 -7.16 8.23
N CYS A 136 -19.41 -7.99 8.24
CA CYS A 136 -18.31 -7.91 9.21
C CYS A 136 -17.30 -6.81 8.80
N LEU A 137 -17.29 -5.70 9.56
CA LEU A 137 -16.39 -4.56 9.28
C LEU A 137 -14.92 -4.94 9.37
N ALA A 138 -14.54 -5.79 10.32
CA ALA A 138 -13.15 -6.21 10.50
C ALA A 138 -12.66 -7.02 9.29
N GLU A 139 -13.50 -7.90 8.74
CA GLU A 139 -13.18 -8.68 7.55
C GLU A 139 -13.12 -7.80 6.29
N GLU A 140 -14.06 -6.86 6.12
CA GLU A 140 -14.05 -5.90 5.02
C GLU A 140 -12.77 -5.04 5.05
N LEU A 141 -12.37 -4.59 6.23
CA LEU A 141 -11.12 -3.87 6.45
C LEU A 141 -9.91 -4.73 6.07
N ARG A 142 -9.86 -5.99 6.50
CA ARG A 142 -8.76 -6.92 6.21
C ARG A 142 -8.61 -7.15 4.72
N LEU A 143 -9.69 -7.42 4.01
CA LEU A 143 -9.70 -7.61 2.54
C LEU A 143 -9.22 -6.35 1.82
N THR A 144 -9.72 -5.19 2.23
CA THR A 144 -9.34 -3.89 1.65
C THR A 144 -7.85 -3.58 1.86
N ILE A 145 -7.36 -3.76 3.07
CA ILE A 145 -5.94 -3.52 3.41
C ILE A 145 -5.04 -4.46 2.63
N ASN A 146 -5.35 -5.76 2.62
CA ASN A 146 -4.55 -6.74 1.88
C ASN A 146 -4.47 -6.37 0.39
N HIS A 147 -5.58 -5.98 -0.22
CA HIS A 147 -5.58 -5.54 -1.62
C HIS A 147 -4.76 -4.27 -1.84
N LEU A 148 -4.95 -3.26 -1.01
CA LEU A 148 -4.22 -1.98 -1.09
C LEU A 148 -2.71 -2.20 -1.00
N VAL A 149 -2.29 -2.96 0.01
CA VAL A 149 -0.88 -3.23 0.27
C VAL A 149 -0.26 -4.15 -0.78
N SER A 150 -1.01 -5.16 -1.26
CA SER A 150 -0.56 -6.05 -2.35
C SER A 150 -0.31 -5.29 -3.65
N ARG A 151 -1.18 -4.33 -3.99
CA ARG A 151 -0.96 -3.48 -5.17
C ARG A 151 0.31 -2.64 -5.03
N LEU A 152 0.52 -2.01 -3.87
CA LEU A 152 1.72 -1.22 -3.61
C LEU A 152 2.98 -2.09 -3.64
N ALA A 153 2.94 -3.27 -3.00
CA ALA A 153 4.03 -4.23 -3.02
C ALA A 153 4.35 -4.70 -4.46
N GLY A 154 3.32 -4.96 -5.26
CA GLY A 154 3.48 -5.30 -6.67
C GLY A 154 4.28 -4.26 -7.46
N TYR A 155 3.95 -2.98 -7.31
CA TYR A 155 4.74 -1.89 -7.92
C TYR A 155 6.18 -1.88 -7.40
N THR A 156 6.37 -1.93 -6.09
CA THR A 156 7.69 -1.82 -5.46
C THR A 156 8.60 -2.97 -5.84
N ILE A 157 8.14 -4.21 -5.69
CA ILE A 157 8.94 -5.42 -5.97
C ILE A 157 9.26 -5.53 -7.47
N THR A 158 8.30 -5.19 -8.34
CA THR A 158 8.55 -5.17 -9.80
C THR A 158 9.71 -4.25 -10.14
N ILE A 159 9.71 -3.04 -9.62
CA ILE A 159 10.74 -2.05 -9.90
C ILE A 159 12.09 -2.44 -9.30
N GLU A 160 12.09 -3.01 -8.09
CA GLU A 160 13.31 -3.53 -7.45
C GLU A 160 13.94 -4.67 -8.25
N LYS A 161 13.14 -5.62 -8.75
CA LYS A 161 13.61 -6.70 -9.63
C LYS A 161 14.20 -6.15 -10.93
N LEU A 162 13.52 -5.18 -11.56
CA LEU A 162 14.00 -4.54 -12.79
C LEU A 162 15.30 -3.76 -12.60
N SER A 163 15.48 -3.17 -11.44
CA SER A 163 16.71 -2.42 -11.11
C SER A 163 17.85 -3.31 -10.65
N GLY A 164 17.64 -4.62 -10.50
CA GLY A 164 18.62 -5.57 -9.94
C GLY A 164 18.88 -5.38 -8.44
N LYS A 165 17.98 -4.68 -7.74
CA LYS A 165 18.10 -4.40 -6.30
C LYS A 165 17.36 -5.40 -5.41
N TYR A 166 16.54 -6.25 -6.02
CA TYR A 166 15.85 -7.33 -5.32
C TYR A 166 16.74 -8.55 -5.30
N SER A 167 17.21 -8.92 -4.15
CA SER A 167 18.01 -10.16 -3.93
C SER A 167 17.27 -11.12 -3.01
#